data_c068b2a529ca7c5ff78059aed040bbac
#
_entry.id   c068b2a529ca7c5ff78059aed040bbac
#
_cell.length_a   1.000
_cell.length_b   1.000
_cell.length_c   1.000
_cell.angle_alpha   90.00
_cell.angle_beta   90.00
_cell.angle_gamma   90.00
#
_symmetry.space_group_name_H-M   'P 1'
#
loop_
_entity.id
_entity.type
_entity.pdbx_description
1 polymer ?
#
loop_
_entity_poly.entity_id
_entity_poly.type
_entity_poly.pdbx_seq_one_letter_code
_entity_poly.pdbx_strand_id
1 'polypeptide(L)'
;MQSLIILVGCSASGKDTVMNRLVKEFDVKPVISYTTRPIRDCEQEGREYHFITEEEFERMKDNGEFVETRVYNTVNGNWYYGLPKSGMDLEDDNNYITILDFDGLLELEIWLRSVGQIDKLTSIYIDVTEQNRLIRSLNREQNMTKKQVEEVIRRYHDDNANVVTGKAYCDLVFPNNTYEEFDDLITYIDEYVLIARWFYG
;
A
#
# COMPACT_ATOMS: atom_id res chain seq x y z
N MET A 1 -18.56 8.90 -9.17
CA MET A 1 -18.50 7.47 -8.80
C MET A 1 -17.26 7.27 -7.94
N GLN A 2 -17.42 6.63 -6.80
CA GLN A 2 -16.34 6.34 -5.84
C GLN A 2 -15.21 5.51 -6.45
N SER A 3 -13.97 5.80 -6.09
CA SER A 3 -12.78 5.02 -6.46
C SER A 3 -12.08 4.46 -5.23
N LEU A 4 -11.67 3.20 -5.29
CA LEU A 4 -10.77 2.57 -4.33
C LEU A 4 -9.43 2.33 -5.03
N ILE A 5 -8.44 3.17 -4.72
CA ILE A 5 -7.12 3.14 -5.34
C ILE A 5 -6.19 2.29 -4.49
N ILE A 6 -5.59 1.28 -5.09
CA ILE A 6 -4.61 0.42 -4.42
C ILE A 6 -3.23 0.64 -5.03
N LEU A 7 -2.30 1.11 -4.22
CA LEU A 7 -0.91 1.24 -4.60
C LEU A 7 -0.16 -0.05 -4.27
N VAL A 8 0.36 -0.69 -5.30
CA VAL A 8 1.17 -1.92 -5.20
C VAL A 8 2.59 -1.62 -5.65
N GLY A 9 3.54 -2.38 -5.20
CA GLY A 9 4.94 -2.26 -5.61
C GLY A 9 5.91 -2.64 -4.52
N CYS A 10 7.15 -2.79 -4.88
CA CYS A 10 8.22 -3.23 -3.98
C CYS A 10 8.51 -2.22 -2.86
N SER A 11 9.25 -2.67 -1.86
CA SER A 11 9.81 -1.79 -0.82
C SER A 11 10.62 -0.65 -1.46
N ALA A 12 10.50 0.55 -0.89
CA ALA A 12 11.14 1.78 -1.37
C ALA A 12 10.73 2.22 -2.79
N SER A 13 9.60 1.76 -3.34
CA SER A 13 9.08 2.26 -4.62
C SER A 13 8.41 3.65 -4.50
N GLY A 14 8.15 4.15 -3.29
CA GLY A 14 7.58 5.48 -3.06
C GLY A 14 6.06 5.50 -2.89
N LYS A 15 5.41 4.36 -2.63
CA LYS A 15 3.96 4.26 -2.40
C LYS A 15 3.45 5.24 -1.34
N ASP A 16 4.14 5.30 -0.19
CA ASP A 16 3.78 6.24 0.89
C ASP A 16 3.85 7.71 0.41
N THR A 17 4.84 8.05 -0.42
CA THR A 17 5.00 9.41 -0.96
C THR A 17 3.86 9.75 -1.92
N VAL A 18 3.49 8.81 -2.80
CA VAL A 18 2.34 8.95 -3.71
C VAL A 18 1.05 9.09 -2.92
N MET A 19 0.79 8.19 -1.98
CA MET A 19 -0.43 8.24 -1.15
C MET A 19 -0.53 9.56 -0.40
N ASN A 20 0.54 10.00 0.28
CA ASN A 20 0.56 11.25 1.04
C ASN A 20 0.33 12.48 0.16
N ARG A 21 0.83 12.47 -1.09
CA ARG A 21 0.60 13.56 -2.04
C ARG A 21 -0.87 13.62 -2.46
N LEU A 22 -1.47 12.47 -2.79
CA LEU A 22 -2.87 12.37 -3.20
C LEU A 22 -3.82 12.76 -2.07
N VAL A 23 -3.60 12.29 -0.86
CA VAL A 23 -4.39 12.65 0.33
C VAL A 23 -4.29 14.14 0.65
N LYS A 24 -3.13 14.75 0.43
CA LYS A 24 -2.90 16.16 0.74
C LYS A 24 -3.54 17.12 -0.28
N GLU A 25 -3.54 16.76 -1.56
CA GLU A 25 -3.88 17.67 -2.65
C GLU A 25 -5.25 17.40 -3.27
N PHE A 26 -5.78 16.20 -3.07
CA PHE A 26 -7.06 15.79 -3.63
C PHE A 26 -7.98 15.25 -2.54
N ASP A 27 -9.27 15.16 -2.84
CA ASP A 27 -10.28 14.63 -1.91
C ASP A 27 -10.27 13.09 -1.91
N VAL A 28 -9.19 12.53 -1.34
CA VAL A 28 -8.95 11.08 -1.24
C VAL A 28 -8.69 10.72 0.22
N LYS A 29 -9.43 9.78 0.76
CA LYS A 29 -9.30 9.31 2.14
C LYS A 29 -8.35 8.11 2.23
N PRO A 30 -7.31 8.15 3.09
CA PRO A 30 -6.47 7.00 3.29
C PRO A 30 -7.19 5.92 4.10
N VAL A 31 -7.10 4.66 3.69
CA VAL A 31 -7.46 3.51 4.52
C VAL A 31 -6.20 3.03 5.22
N ILE A 32 -6.13 3.26 6.52
CA ILE A 32 -4.95 2.97 7.33
C ILE A 32 -5.00 1.53 7.84
N SER A 33 -4.02 0.73 7.43
CA SER A 33 -3.88 -0.67 7.87
C SER A 33 -3.36 -0.76 9.31
N TYR A 34 -3.66 -1.87 9.97
CA TYR A 34 -3.11 -2.23 11.28
C TYR A 34 -1.83 -3.05 11.13
N THR A 35 -0.92 -2.92 12.09
CA THR A 35 0.30 -3.73 12.14
C THR A 35 0.78 -3.97 13.57
N THR A 36 1.42 -5.13 13.79
CA THR A 36 2.12 -5.44 15.05
C THR A 36 3.61 -5.07 14.99
N ARG A 37 4.08 -4.59 13.84
CA ARG A 37 5.44 -4.09 13.70
C ARG A 37 5.66 -2.88 14.60
N PRO A 38 6.80 -2.78 15.31
CA PRO A 38 7.14 -1.56 16.04
C PRO A 38 7.17 -0.32 15.14
N ILE A 39 6.64 0.79 15.66
CA ILE A 39 6.69 2.09 14.98
C ILE A 39 8.15 2.53 14.77
N ARG A 40 8.44 3.18 13.65
CA ARG A 40 9.74 3.75 13.33
C ARG A 40 9.79 5.22 13.72
N ASP A 41 11.01 5.77 13.87
CA ASP A 41 11.23 7.16 14.30
C ASP A 41 10.55 8.22 13.42
N CYS A 42 10.37 7.94 12.12
CA CYS A 42 9.74 8.85 11.16
C CYS A 42 8.24 8.62 10.96
N GLU A 43 7.65 7.62 11.62
CA GLU A 43 6.25 7.23 11.50
C GLU A 43 5.40 7.81 12.64
N GLN A 44 4.10 7.86 12.41
CA GLN A 44 3.13 8.40 13.36
C GLN A 44 1.91 7.49 13.42
N GLU A 45 1.44 7.22 14.65
CA GLU A 45 0.21 6.45 14.88
C GLU A 45 -0.97 7.06 14.10
N GLY A 46 -1.70 6.18 13.40
CA GLY A 46 -2.86 6.57 12.60
C GLY A 46 -2.55 7.28 11.29
N ARG A 47 -1.27 7.44 10.91
CA ARG A 47 -0.86 8.01 9.62
C ARG A 47 -0.33 6.95 8.67
N GLU A 48 0.73 6.23 9.03
CA GLU A 48 1.25 5.11 8.23
C GLU A 48 0.52 3.81 8.55
N TYR A 49 0.33 3.53 9.83
CA TYR A 49 -0.36 2.36 10.36
C TYR A 49 -1.03 2.68 11.70
N HIS A 50 -2.00 1.85 12.08
CA HIS A 50 -2.38 1.65 13.47
C HIS A 50 -1.47 0.59 14.08
N PHE A 51 -0.63 0.99 15.05
CA PHE A 51 0.34 0.09 15.68
C PHE A 51 -0.28 -0.55 16.92
N ILE A 52 -0.54 -1.85 16.88
CA ILE A 52 -1.24 -2.61 17.92
C ILE A 52 -0.40 -3.80 18.40
N THR A 53 -0.81 -4.41 19.51
CA THR A 53 -0.21 -5.65 20.00
C THR A 53 -0.66 -6.85 19.17
N GLU A 54 0.08 -7.97 19.28
CA GLU A 54 -0.29 -9.22 18.62
C GLU A 54 -1.63 -9.75 19.16
N GLU A 55 -1.86 -9.65 20.48
CA GLU A 55 -3.12 -10.05 21.11
C GLU A 55 -4.32 -9.26 20.56
N GLU A 56 -4.14 -7.96 20.37
CA GLU A 56 -5.18 -7.09 19.79
C GLU A 56 -5.42 -7.44 18.33
N PHE A 57 -4.35 -7.69 17.56
CA PHE A 57 -4.47 -8.10 16.17
C PHE A 57 -5.27 -9.42 16.03
N GLU A 58 -4.92 -10.45 16.80
CA GLU A 58 -5.63 -11.74 16.76
C GLU A 58 -7.10 -11.56 17.19
N ARG A 59 -7.38 -10.75 18.21
CA ARG A 59 -8.76 -10.44 18.61
C ARG A 59 -9.57 -9.82 17.44
N MET A 60 -9.00 -8.84 16.74
CA MET A 60 -9.66 -8.18 15.60
C MET A 60 -9.87 -9.16 14.44
N LYS A 61 -8.89 -10.03 14.19
CA LYS A 61 -8.95 -11.07 13.16
C LYS A 61 -10.06 -12.08 13.46
N ASP A 62 -10.13 -12.58 14.70
CA ASP A 62 -11.18 -13.52 15.15
C ASP A 62 -12.57 -12.92 15.06
N ASN A 63 -12.70 -11.60 15.29
CA ASN A 63 -13.94 -10.85 15.10
C ASN A 63 -14.29 -10.58 13.62
N GLY A 64 -13.40 -10.93 12.68
CA GLY A 64 -13.62 -10.68 11.25
C GLY A 64 -13.60 -9.20 10.88
N GLU A 65 -12.84 -8.37 11.60
CA GLU A 65 -12.75 -6.93 11.39
C GLU A 65 -11.87 -6.55 10.18
N PHE A 66 -11.04 -7.49 9.69
CA PHE A 66 -10.18 -7.27 8.53
C PHE A 66 -10.80 -7.76 7.22
N VAL A 67 -10.47 -7.07 6.14
CA VAL A 67 -10.70 -7.50 4.75
C VAL A 67 -9.68 -8.58 4.37
N GLU A 68 -8.41 -8.33 4.71
CA GLU A 68 -7.28 -9.22 4.46
C GLU A 68 -6.29 -9.14 5.63
N THR A 69 -5.50 -10.19 5.80
CA THR A 69 -4.42 -10.22 6.81
C THR A 69 -3.19 -10.94 6.26
N ARG A 70 -2.00 -10.42 6.59
CA ARG A 70 -0.72 -10.99 6.14
C ARG A 70 0.26 -11.10 7.29
N VAL A 71 1.18 -12.04 7.20
CA VAL A 71 2.28 -12.22 8.14
C VAL A 71 3.61 -12.25 7.41
N TYR A 72 4.57 -11.50 7.91
CA TYR A 72 5.94 -11.51 7.41
C TYR A 72 6.89 -12.05 8.48
N ASN A 73 7.62 -13.09 8.11
CA ASN A 73 8.74 -13.60 8.92
C ASN A 73 9.94 -12.68 8.73
N THR A 74 10.29 -11.93 9.76
CA THR A 74 11.39 -10.96 9.70
C THR A 74 12.53 -11.37 10.62
N VAL A 75 13.67 -10.69 10.51
CA VAL A 75 14.82 -10.86 11.44
C VAL A 75 14.48 -10.48 12.90
N ASN A 76 13.34 -9.82 13.12
CA ASN A 76 12.85 -9.39 14.43
C ASN A 76 11.63 -10.21 14.93
N GLY A 77 11.27 -11.29 14.25
CA GLY A 77 10.07 -12.08 14.51
C GLY A 77 8.96 -11.84 13.48
N ASN A 78 7.78 -12.37 13.76
CA ASN A 78 6.63 -12.21 12.88
C ASN A 78 6.00 -10.83 13.05
N TRP A 79 5.72 -10.19 11.92
CA TRP A 79 4.93 -8.97 11.87
C TRP A 79 3.64 -9.23 11.10
N TYR A 80 2.53 -8.87 11.72
CA TYR A 80 1.21 -9.01 11.15
C TYR A 80 0.75 -7.67 10.57
N TYR A 81 -0.02 -7.75 9.49
CA TYR A 81 -0.64 -6.59 8.84
C TYR A 81 -2.08 -6.94 8.49
N GLY A 82 -3.00 -5.97 8.59
CA GLY A 82 -4.40 -6.19 8.25
C GLY A 82 -5.06 -4.92 7.76
N LEU A 83 -5.83 -5.03 6.67
CA LEU A 83 -6.64 -3.95 6.14
C LEU A 83 -8.02 -3.99 6.81
N PRO A 84 -8.44 -2.95 7.56
CA PRO A 84 -9.71 -2.96 8.26
C PRO A 84 -10.90 -2.75 7.30
N LYS A 85 -12.02 -3.39 7.57
CA LYS A 85 -13.30 -3.14 6.89
C LYS A 85 -13.86 -1.76 7.21
N SER A 86 -13.64 -1.29 8.45
CA SER A 86 -14.16 -0.01 8.94
C SER A 86 -13.48 1.23 8.37
N GLY A 87 -12.36 1.06 7.68
CA GLY A 87 -11.59 2.18 7.11
C GLY A 87 -12.17 2.75 5.81
N MET A 88 -13.15 2.09 5.20
CA MET A 88 -13.78 2.48 3.94
C MET A 88 -15.29 2.20 3.98
N ASP A 89 -16.06 3.16 3.52
CA ASP A 89 -17.49 2.99 3.26
C ASP A 89 -17.67 2.93 1.73
N LEU A 90 -17.94 1.73 1.22
CA LEU A 90 -18.08 1.52 -0.22
C LEU A 90 -19.42 2.02 -0.78
N GLU A 91 -20.32 2.52 0.05
CA GLU A 91 -21.61 3.08 -0.37
C GLU A 91 -21.64 4.62 -0.33
N ASP A 92 -20.59 5.25 0.21
CA ASP A 92 -20.46 6.71 0.17
C ASP A 92 -19.87 7.20 -1.17
N ASP A 93 -19.76 8.53 -1.33
CA ASP A 93 -19.20 9.16 -2.54
C ASP A 93 -17.70 9.49 -2.42
N ASN A 94 -17.02 9.04 -1.35
CA ASN A 94 -15.61 9.35 -1.15
C ASN A 94 -14.70 8.44 -1.97
N ASN A 95 -13.57 9.00 -2.40
CA ASN A 95 -12.47 8.20 -2.94
C ASN A 95 -11.58 7.71 -1.81
N TYR A 96 -11.13 6.47 -1.90
CA TYR A 96 -10.25 5.83 -0.92
C TYR A 96 -8.94 5.40 -1.56
N ILE A 97 -7.88 5.40 -0.75
CA ILE A 97 -6.56 4.92 -1.17
C ILE A 97 -5.91 4.10 -0.05
N THR A 98 -5.26 3.01 -0.43
CA THR A 98 -4.42 2.24 0.50
C THR A 98 -3.22 1.63 -0.21
N ILE A 99 -2.30 1.08 0.58
CA ILE A 99 -1.09 0.41 0.10
C ILE A 99 -1.18 -1.07 0.47
N LEU A 100 -1.10 -1.94 -0.53
CA LEU A 100 -1.03 -3.38 -0.32
C LEU A 100 0.19 -3.97 -1.06
N ASP A 101 0.58 -5.17 -0.66
CA ASP A 101 1.38 -6.02 -1.52
C ASP A 101 0.47 -6.79 -2.49
N PHE A 102 1.07 -7.62 -3.31
CA PHE A 102 0.33 -8.36 -4.34
C PHE A 102 -0.69 -9.34 -3.76
N ASP A 103 -0.30 -10.06 -2.71
CA ASP A 103 -1.18 -11.04 -2.07
C ASP A 103 -2.38 -10.36 -1.39
N GLY A 104 -2.15 -9.21 -0.73
CA GLY A 104 -3.22 -8.40 -0.15
C GLY A 104 -4.18 -7.82 -1.20
N LEU A 105 -3.67 -7.45 -2.39
CA LEU A 105 -4.53 -7.03 -3.50
C LEU A 105 -5.46 -8.19 -3.93
N LEU A 106 -4.93 -9.39 -4.06
CA LEU A 106 -5.75 -10.57 -4.43
C LEU A 106 -6.85 -10.86 -3.41
N GLU A 107 -6.54 -10.81 -2.12
CA GLU A 107 -7.53 -11.02 -1.05
C GLU A 107 -8.59 -9.91 -1.05
N LEU A 108 -8.19 -8.66 -1.22
CA LEU A 108 -9.11 -7.53 -1.35
C LEU A 108 -10.06 -7.70 -2.55
N GLU A 109 -9.56 -8.12 -3.69
CA GLU A 109 -10.41 -8.38 -4.88
C GLU A 109 -11.43 -9.47 -4.63
N ILE A 110 -11.04 -10.57 -3.97
CA ILE A 110 -11.96 -11.64 -3.61
C ILE A 110 -13.08 -11.09 -2.73
N TRP A 111 -12.73 -10.28 -1.73
CA TRP A 111 -13.71 -9.66 -0.87
C TRP A 111 -14.62 -8.68 -1.62
N LEU A 112 -14.08 -7.79 -2.47
CA LEU A 112 -14.86 -6.84 -3.26
C LEU A 112 -15.83 -7.54 -4.22
N ARG A 113 -15.43 -8.66 -4.83
CA ARG A 113 -16.32 -9.49 -5.66
C ARG A 113 -17.46 -10.09 -4.83
N SER A 114 -17.17 -10.50 -3.59
CA SER A 114 -18.19 -11.10 -2.70
C SER A 114 -19.26 -10.10 -2.27
N VAL A 115 -18.93 -8.80 -2.23
CA VAL A 115 -19.86 -7.71 -1.89
C VAL A 115 -20.36 -6.94 -3.12
N GLY A 116 -19.98 -7.36 -4.33
CA GLY A 116 -20.43 -6.76 -5.60
C GLY A 116 -19.86 -5.36 -5.90
N GLN A 117 -18.66 -5.04 -5.38
CA GLN A 117 -18.04 -3.70 -5.48
C GLN A 117 -16.69 -3.69 -6.21
N ILE A 118 -16.39 -4.73 -6.98
CA ILE A 118 -15.09 -4.88 -7.67
C ILE A 118 -14.84 -3.78 -8.73
N ASP A 119 -15.87 -3.23 -9.30
CA ASP A 119 -15.83 -2.16 -10.30
C ASP A 119 -15.32 -0.83 -9.75
N LYS A 120 -15.28 -0.68 -8.43
CA LYS A 120 -14.70 0.50 -7.76
C LYS A 120 -13.17 0.45 -7.66
N LEU A 121 -12.58 -0.73 -7.79
CA LEU A 121 -11.14 -0.94 -7.64
C LEU A 121 -10.35 -0.36 -8.82
N THR A 122 -9.23 0.28 -8.52
CA THR A 122 -8.16 0.59 -9.46
C THR A 122 -6.83 0.26 -8.81
N SER A 123 -6.14 -0.73 -9.34
CA SER A 123 -4.83 -1.16 -8.86
C SER A 123 -3.70 -0.53 -9.68
N ILE A 124 -2.75 0.10 -9.00
CA ILE A 124 -1.62 0.82 -9.62
C ILE A 124 -0.31 0.25 -9.10
N TYR A 125 0.48 -0.33 -9.98
CA TYR A 125 1.83 -0.78 -9.65
C TYR A 125 2.84 0.35 -9.81
N ILE A 126 3.52 0.70 -8.72
CA ILE A 126 4.59 1.72 -8.72
C ILE A 126 5.92 1.04 -9.02
N ASP A 127 6.42 1.25 -10.25
CA ASP A 127 7.63 0.62 -10.76
C ASP A 127 8.87 1.49 -10.54
N VAL A 128 9.88 0.90 -9.93
CA VAL A 128 11.17 1.57 -9.69
C VAL A 128 12.29 0.57 -9.96
N THR A 129 13.35 1.04 -10.62
CA THR A 129 14.52 0.20 -10.87
C THR A 129 15.11 -0.36 -9.57
N GLU A 130 15.67 -1.55 -9.64
CA GLU A 130 16.29 -2.22 -8.49
C GLU A 130 17.36 -1.34 -7.84
N GLN A 131 18.18 -0.66 -8.66
CA GLN A 131 19.21 0.25 -8.18
C GLN A 131 18.62 1.39 -7.35
N ASN A 132 17.58 2.06 -7.84
CA ASN A 132 16.95 3.18 -7.15
C ASN A 132 16.25 2.73 -5.86
N ARG A 133 15.60 1.57 -5.86
CA ARG A 133 14.98 0.99 -4.66
C ARG A 133 16.02 0.71 -3.57
N LEU A 134 17.16 0.11 -3.95
CA LEU A 134 18.24 -0.19 -3.00
C LEU A 134 18.83 1.09 -2.43
N ILE A 135 19.15 2.08 -3.27
CA ILE A 135 19.65 3.40 -2.84
C ILE A 135 18.66 4.07 -1.89
N ARG A 136 17.36 4.11 -2.23
CA ARG A 136 16.32 4.69 -1.39
C ARG A 136 16.18 3.97 -0.05
N SER A 137 16.25 2.64 -0.05
CA SER A 137 16.20 1.83 1.18
C SER A 137 17.36 2.11 2.11
N LEU A 138 18.58 2.25 1.56
CA LEU A 138 19.78 2.55 2.36
C LEU A 138 19.81 4.00 2.87
N ASN A 139 19.24 4.94 2.11
CA ASN A 139 19.19 6.36 2.50
C ASN A 139 18.06 6.68 3.51
N ARG A 140 17.11 5.77 3.70
CA ARG A 140 15.93 5.99 4.56
C ARG A 140 16.29 6.12 6.03
N GLU A 141 17.33 5.43 6.47
CA GLU A 141 17.80 5.44 7.86
C GLU A 141 19.31 5.74 7.89
N GLN A 142 19.72 6.75 8.64
CA GLN A 142 21.15 7.04 8.86
C GLN A 142 21.72 6.11 9.93
N ASN A 143 22.94 5.62 9.73
CA ASN A 143 23.65 4.76 10.68
C ASN A 143 22.94 3.43 11.01
N MET A 144 22.48 2.73 9.96
CA MET A 144 21.82 1.42 10.10
C MET A 144 22.67 0.43 10.89
N THR A 145 22.03 -0.24 11.83
CA THR A 145 22.60 -1.42 12.49
C THR A 145 22.70 -2.59 11.51
N LYS A 146 23.56 -3.57 11.81
CA LYS A 146 23.68 -4.79 11.02
C LYS A 146 22.32 -5.47 10.78
N LYS A 147 21.47 -5.58 11.81
CA LYS A 147 20.11 -6.14 11.72
C LYS A 147 19.22 -5.37 10.73
N GLN A 148 19.29 -4.04 10.72
CA GLN A 148 18.50 -3.22 9.78
C GLN A 148 18.97 -3.43 8.34
N VAL A 149 20.28 -3.56 8.11
CA VAL A 149 20.82 -3.88 6.79
C VAL A 149 20.38 -5.29 6.34
N GLU A 150 20.43 -6.29 7.22
CA GLU A 150 19.93 -7.64 6.95
C GLU A 150 18.45 -7.66 6.57
N GLU A 151 17.62 -6.84 7.24
CA GLU A 151 16.20 -6.70 6.92
C GLU A 151 15.97 -6.02 5.56
N VAL A 152 16.76 -5.01 5.19
CA VAL A 152 16.72 -4.40 3.85
C VAL A 152 17.03 -5.43 2.77
N ILE A 153 18.07 -6.22 2.97
CA ILE A 153 18.48 -7.28 2.02
C ILE A 153 17.38 -8.35 1.91
N ARG A 154 16.82 -8.80 3.03
CA ARG A 154 15.72 -9.77 3.04
C ARG A 154 14.54 -9.26 2.21
N ARG A 155 14.07 -8.04 2.46
CA ARG A 155 12.95 -7.43 1.71
C ARG A 155 13.25 -7.31 0.24
N TYR A 156 14.48 -6.93 -0.12
CA TYR A 156 14.88 -6.84 -1.52
C TYR A 156 14.73 -8.17 -2.25
N HIS A 157 15.09 -9.28 -1.59
CA HIS A 157 14.94 -10.64 -2.15
C HIS A 157 13.47 -11.06 -2.22
N ASP A 158 12.70 -10.83 -1.18
CA ASP A 158 11.27 -11.19 -1.13
C ASP A 158 10.47 -10.43 -2.19
N ASP A 159 10.69 -9.11 -2.29
CA ASP A 159 10.03 -8.26 -3.28
C ASP A 159 10.26 -8.76 -4.72
N ASN A 160 11.48 -9.20 -5.03
CA ASN A 160 11.84 -9.63 -6.40
C ASN A 160 11.09 -10.90 -6.83
N ALA A 161 10.62 -11.72 -5.90
CA ALA A 161 9.85 -12.93 -6.23
C ALA A 161 8.51 -12.61 -6.92
N ASN A 162 7.91 -11.45 -6.63
CA ASN A 162 6.55 -11.09 -7.07
C ASN A 162 6.48 -9.93 -8.08
N VAL A 163 7.63 -9.35 -8.47
CA VAL A 163 7.67 -8.16 -9.36
C VAL A 163 6.96 -8.38 -10.68
N VAL A 164 7.29 -9.46 -11.38
CA VAL A 164 6.75 -9.74 -12.73
C VAL A 164 5.25 -9.96 -12.68
N THR A 165 4.80 -10.75 -11.71
CA THR A 165 3.38 -11.08 -11.55
C THR A 165 2.58 -9.84 -11.15
N GLY A 166 3.06 -9.05 -10.19
CA GLY A 166 2.39 -7.82 -9.76
C GLY A 166 2.25 -6.79 -10.88
N LYS A 167 3.29 -6.58 -11.68
CA LYS A 167 3.22 -5.68 -12.85
C LYS A 167 2.22 -6.14 -13.91
N ALA A 168 2.16 -7.44 -14.18
CA ALA A 168 1.26 -7.98 -15.21
C ALA A 168 -0.21 -8.00 -14.77
N TYR A 169 -0.45 -7.96 -13.46
CA TYR A 169 -1.79 -8.11 -12.89
C TYR A 169 -2.48 -6.78 -12.61
N CYS A 170 -1.76 -5.75 -12.17
CA CYS A 170 -2.36 -4.46 -11.87
C CYS A 170 -2.93 -3.78 -13.11
N ASP A 171 -4.01 -3.00 -12.94
CA ASP A 171 -4.66 -2.25 -14.01
C ASP A 171 -3.73 -1.25 -14.68
N LEU A 172 -2.85 -0.63 -13.89
CA LEU A 172 -1.91 0.39 -14.34
C LEU A 172 -0.51 0.12 -13.78
N VAL A 173 0.52 0.46 -14.56
CA VAL A 173 1.92 0.41 -14.14
C VAL A 173 2.57 1.75 -14.43
N PHE A 174 3.10 2.40 -13.40
CA PHE A 174 3.78 3.69 -13.54
C PHE A 174 5.22 3.64 -13.04
N PRO A 175 6.17 4.18 -13.82
CA PRO A 175 7.53 4.40 -13.34
C PRO A 175 7.55 5.50 -12.27
N ASN A 176 8.49 5.38 -11.32
CA ASN A 176 8.71 6.38 -10.28
C ASN A 176 10.21 6.47 -9.92
N ASN A 177 11.06 6.66 -10.92
CA ASN A 177 12.52 6.77 -10.74
C ASN A 177 12.95 8.23 -10.59
N THR A 178 12.20 9.18 -11.16
CA THR A 178 12.49 10.61 -11.20
C THR A 178 11.33 11.43 -10.63
N TYR A 179 11.57 12.72 -10.39
CA TYR A 179 10.49 13.64 -9.98
C TYR A 179 9.46 13.86 -11.09
N GLU A 180 9.89 13.85 -12.36
CA GLU A 180 9.01 14.01 -13.52
C GLU A 180 8.03 12.82 -13.60
N GLU A 181 8.55 11.58 -13.53
CA GLU A 181 7.72 10.38 -13.50
C GLU A 181 6.74 10.36 -12.31
N PHE A 182 7.16 10.90 -11.16
CA PHE A 182 6.28 11.04 -10.00
C PHE A 182 5.15 12.04 -10.26
N ASP A 183 5.46 13.22 -10.81
CA ASP A 183 4.44 14.24 -11.12
C ASP A 183 3.49 13.77 -12.22
N ASP A 184 3.98 13.05 -13.23
CA ASP A 184 3.16 12.41 -14.28
C ASP A 184 2.16 11.39 -13.67
N LEU A 185 2.62 10.57 -12.72
CA LEU A 185 1.76 9.62 -12.02
C LEU A 185 0.64 10.34 -11.23
N ILE A 186 0.98 11.38 -10.48
CA ILE A 186 0.00 12.16 -9.71
C ILE A 186 -1.04 12.79 -10.62
N THR A 187 -0.59 13.42 -11.72
CA THR A 187 -1.46 14.03 -12.73
C THR A 187 -2.39 13.00 -13.36
N TYR A 188 -1.86 11.82 -13.71
CA TYR A 188 -2.68 10.77 -14.30
C TYR A 188 -3.77 10.28 -13.33
N ILE A 189 -3.43 10.07 -12.06
CA ILE A 189 -4.41 9.62 -11.06
C ILE A 189 -5.51 10.68 -10.91
N ASP A 190 -5.17 11.95 -10.83
CA ASP A 190 -6.15 13.04 -10.75
C ASP A 190 -7.07 13.05 -11.98
N GLU A 191 -6.52 13.15 -13.17
CA GLU A 191 -7.28 13.34 -14.41
C GLU A 191 -8.08 12.10 -14.83
N TYR A 192 -7.51 10.90 -14.67
CA TYR A 192 -8.07 9.68 -15.27
C TYR A 192 -8.66 8.69 -14.26
N VAL A 193 -8.28 8.75 -13.00
CA VAL A 193 -8.83 7.86 -11.97
C VAL A 193 -9.87 8.58 -11.11
N LEU A 194 -9.59 9.81 -10.70
CA LEU A 194 -10.49 10.57 -9.83
C LEU A 194 -11.54 11.35 -10.64
N ILE A 195 -11.14 12.08 -11.69
CA ILE A 195 -12.05 12.95 -12.47
C ILE A 195 -12.81 12.16 -13.55
N ALA A 196 -12.17 11.24 -14.27
CA ALA A 196 -12.82 10.53 -15.38
C ALA A 196 -14.05 9.71 -14.94
N ARG A 197 -14.06 9.19 -13.72
CA ARG A 197 -15.25 8.53 -13.16
C ARG A 197 -16.43 9.47 -12.89
N TRP A 198 -16.20 10.78 -12.84
CA TRP A 198 -17.27 11.78 -12.77
C TRP A 198 -18.02 11.96 -14.10
N PHE A 199 -17.36 11.72 -15.23
CA PHE A 199 -17.91 11.97 -16.57
C PHE A 199 -18.49 10.75 -17.24
N TYR A 200 -18.10 9.54 -16.84
CA TYR A 200 -18.45 8.27 -17.51
C TYR A 200 -19.17 7.26 -16.61
N GLY A 201 -19.53 7.65 -15.39
CA GLY A 201 -20.28 6.82 -14.43
C GLY A 201 -21.79 6.93 -14.54
#